data_97fb005f591bb460c722b84795b4c9e9
#
_entry.id   97fb005f591bb460c722b84795b4c9e9
#
_cell.length_a   1.000
_cell.length_b   1.000
_cell.length_c   1.000
_cell.angle_alpha   90.00
_cell.angle_beta   90.00
_cell.angle_gamma   90.00
#
_symmetry.space_group_name_H-M   'P 1'
#
loop_
_entity.id
_entity.type
_entity.pdbx_description
1 polymer ?
#
loop_
_entity_poly.entity_id
_entity_poly.type
_entity_poly.pdbx_seq_one_letter_code
_entity_poly.pdbx_strand_id
1 'polypeptide(L)'
;MSDGETLVSKGGKFEFGFFSPGNLVLTKNESLVWYTNNSHNQAQNPVAELLDSGNLVIRNDGETNPEAYLWQSFDYPSDTFLPGMKLGWNLRIGHEWKQTAWKSPDDPSPGDVYRVLELYNYPEFYVMKGTKKAYRFGPWNGLYFSGLSDFENGTMYSFCYVSNKHEISFTYSIANDSFIARSVANQTAITIYRYMWVVGEQDWKMSRSFPQEFCDTYSLCGAYGNCVSSTQRQACQCLKGFSPKSPEAWNSSDWSGGYIRGEGSGCVMWFGDLIDMKQLQTGKQDLYIRMAASELVSKVPKMHPSKQQSLS
;
A
#
# COMPACT_ATOMS: atom_id res chain seq x y z
N MET A 1 2.74 30.25 11.36
CA MET A 1 3.75 30.35 12.46
C MET A 1 5.05 30.77 11.82
N SER A 2 5.59 31.85 12.27
CA SER A 2 6.86 32.44 11.78
C SER A 2 8.01 32.12 12.72
N ASP A 3 9.24 32.40 12.30
CA ASP A 3 10.42 32.23 13.15
C ASP A 3 10.29 33.04 14.43
N GLY A 4 10.60 32.44 15.58
CA GLY A 4 10.44 33.03 16.91
C GLY A 4 9.05 32.90 17.52
N GLU A 5 8.03 32.41 16.78
CA GLU A 5 6.72 32.11 17.34
C GLU A 5 6.67 30.67 17.88
N THR A 6 6.03 30.48 19.04
CA THR A 6 5.84 29.17 19.67
C THR A 6 4.40 28.96 20.10
N LEU A 7 3.96 27.72 20.02
CA LEU A 7 2.70 27.23 20.58
C LEU A 7 2.99 26.48 21.88
N VAL A 8 2.38 26.91 22.97
CA VAL A 8 2.57 26.28 24.28
C VAL A 8 1.28 25.56 24.67
N SER A 9 1.40 24.31 25.11
CA SER A 9 0.26 23.55 25.59
C SER A 9 -0.37 24.22 26.85
N LYS A 10 -1.68 24.04 27.05
CA LYS A 10 -2.43 24.65 28.16
C LYS A 10 -1.78 24.45 29.55
N GLY A 11 -1.12 23.34 29.75
CA GLY A 11 -0.41 23.03 31.01
C GLY A 11 1.07 23.37 31.00
N GLY A 12 1.59 24.07 29.98
CA GLY A 12 2.98 24.47 29.85
C GLY A 12 3.99 23.33 29.66
N LYS A 13 3.51 22.10 29.45
CA LYS A 13 4.39 20.90 29.38
C LYS A 13 5.02 20.70 28.01
N PHE A 14 4.36 21.15 26.94
CA PHE A 14 4.83 21.01 25.57
C PHE A 14 4.94 22.38 24.93
N GLU A 15 5.99 22.56 24.17
CA GLU A 15 6.23 23.75 23.37
C GLU A 15 6.61 23.33 21.96
N PHE A 16 5.99 23.99 20.96
CA PHE A 16 6.17 23.70 19.53
C PHE A 16 6.43 24.99 18.79
N GLY A 17 7.53 25.06 18.06
CA GLY A 17 7.89 26.26 17.31
C GLY A 17 9.24 26.15 16.63
N PHE A 18 9.75 27.27 16.12
CA PHE A 18 11.09 27.36 15.57
C PHE A 18 12.10 27.65 16.69
N PHE A 19 13.00 26.68 16.94
CA PHE A 19 14.08 26.83 17.92
C PHE A 19 15.47 26.93 17.29
N SER A 20 15.57 26.73 15.98
CA SER A 20 16.76 26.97 15.18
C SER A 20 16.34 27.30 13.77
N PRO A 21 17.16 28.04 12.98
CA PRO A 21 16.75 28.44 11.64
C PRO A 21 16.25 27.27 10.80
N GLY A 22 14.99 27.34 10.41
CA GLY A 22 14.34 26.37 9.53
C GLY A 22 13.91 25.04 10.14
N ASN A 23 14.07 24.80 11.44
CA ASN A 23 13.58 23.60 12.10
C ASN A 23 12.40 23.89 13.02
N LEU A 24 11.29 23.18 12.81
CA LEU A 24 10.22 23.03 13.79
C LEU A 24 10.62 22.00 14.82
N VAL A 25 10.42 22.32 16.08
CA VAL A 25 10.82 21.51 17.22
C VAL A 25 9.65 21.37 18.17
N LEU A 26 9.43 20.17 18.67
CA LEU A 26 8.53 19.87 19.78
C LEU A 26 9.37 19.52 21.01
N THR A 27 9.17 20.25 22.09
CA THR A 27 9.78 19.96 23.39
C THR A 27 8.74 19.53 24.41
N LYS A 28 9.19 18.80 25.43
CA LYS A 28 8.42 18.46 26.64
C LYS A 28 9.28 18.73 27.85
N ASN A 29 8.85 19.65 28.72
CA ASN A 29 9.65 20.10 29.87
C ASN A 29 11.09 20.41 29.46
N GLU A 30 11.25 21.23 28.42
CA GLU A 30 12.54 21.64 27.83
C GLU A 30 13.36 20.51 27.17
N SER A 31 12.88 19.28 27.19
CA SER A 31 13.54 18.14 26.55
C SER A 31 13.02 17.98 25.12
N LEU A 32 13.93 17.78 24.18
CA LEU A 32 13.61 17.54 22.77
C LEU A 32 12.79 16.24 22.61
N VAL A 33 11.61 16.36 22.01
CA VAL A 33 10.73 15.21 21.68
C VAL A 33 10.82 14.89 20.20
N TRP A 34 10.78 15.91 19.34
CA TRP A 34 10.78 15.76 17.90
C TRP A 34 11.23 17.05 17.21
N TYR A 35 11.80 16.92 16.02
CA TYR A 35 12.17 18.04 15.16
C TYR A 35 12.20 17.62 13.68
N THR A 36 12.11 18.60 12.78
CA THR A 36 12.02 18.34 11.32
C THR A 36 13.34 17.90 10.69
N ASN A 37 14.48 18.02 11.39
CA ASN A 37 15.81 17.64 10.91
C ASN A 37 16.16 18.21 9.52
N ASN A 38 15.88 19.47 9.33
CA ASN A 38 16.15 20.16 8.08
C ASN A 38 17.62 20.63 8.04
N SER A 39 18.53 19.73 7.64
CA SER A 39 19.98 19.97 7.72
C SER A 39 20.55 20.73 6.52
N HIS A 40 19.75 20.95 5.46
CA HIS A 40 20.30 21.37 4.17
C HIS A 40 19.99 22.80 3.74
N ASN A 41 19.18 23.54 4.47
CA ASN A 41 18.73 24.82 3.98
C ASN A 41 19.00 25.98 4.92
N GLN A 42 19.68 26.99 4.40
CA GLN A 42 19.70 28.31 5.00
C GLN A 42 18.29 28.91 4.82
N ALA A 43 17.41 28.61 5.76
CA ALA A 43 16.09 29.21 5.77
C ALA A 43 16.22 30.73 5.94
N GLN A 44 15.62 31.47 5.03
CA GLN A 44 15.48 32.91 5.14
C GLN A 44 14.02 33.20 5.49
N ASN A 45 13.75 33.65 6.71
CA ASN A 45 12.38 33.91 7.20
C ASN A 45 11.46 32.67 7.06
N PRO A 46 11.73 31.55 7.73
CA PRO A 46 10.92 30.34 7.62
C PRO A 46 9.52 30.55 8.19
N VAL A 47 8.53 30.03 7.47
CA VAL A 47 7.13 29.97 7.90
C VAL A 47 6.66 28.52 7.87
N ALA A 48 5.94 28.12 8.90
CA ALA A 48 5.23 26.87 8.91
C ALA A 48 3.74 27.12 8.63
N GLU A 49 3.19 26.36 7.68
CA GLU A 49 1.81 26.47 7.24
C GLU A 49 1.18 25.08 7.10
N LEU A 50 -0.05 24.95 7.64
CA LEU A 50 -0.88 23.78 7.40
C LEU A 50 -1.78 24.07 6.20
N LEU A 51 -1.55 23.36 5.11
CA LEU A 51 -2.32 23.51 3.89
C LEU A 51 -3.67 22.78 4.00
N ASP A 52 -4.64 23.16 3.17
CA ASP A 52 -5.97 22.53 3.10
C ASP A 52 -5.91 21.03 2.73
N SER A 53 -4.84 20.60 2.09
CA SER A 53 -4.55 19.18 1.82
C SER A 53 -4.23 18.35 3.09
N GLY A 54 -3.98 19.01 4.23
CA GLY A 54 -3.45 18.40 5.45
C GLY A 54 -1.92 18.34 5.49
N ASN A 55 -1.22 18.87 4.47
CA ASN A 55 0.23 18.91 4.44
C ASN A 55 0.74 20.09 5.30
N LEU A 56 1.50 19.78 6.36
CA LEU A 56 2.24 20.80 7.09
C LEU A 56 3.57 21.04 6.36
N VAL A 57 3.79 22.27 5.93
CA VAL A 57 4.97 22.63 5.16
C VAL A 57 5.81 23.69 5.88
N ILE A 58 7.12 23.65 5.66
CA ILE A 58 8.04 24.74 6.00
C ILE A 58 8.54 25.31 4.68
N ARG A 59 8.39 26.60 4.50
CA ARG A 59 8.82 27.35 3.32
C ARG A 59 9.42 28.68 3.72
N ASN A 60 10.16 29.33 2.83
CA ASN A 60 10.51 30.73 3.03
C ASN A 60 9.26 31.60 2.85
N ASP A 61 9.17 32.69 3.59
CA ASP A 61 8.06 33.64 3.43
C ASP A 61 7.97 34.15 1.99
N GLY A 62 6.74 34.16 1.46
CA GLY A 62 6.46 34.52 0.07
C GLY A 62 6.73 33.41 -0.96
N GLU A 63 7.34 32.29 -0.62
CA GLU A 63 7.54 31.16 -1.53
C GLU A 63 6.25 30.34 -1.66
N THR A 64 5.78 30.12 -2.89
CA THR A 64 4.55 29.37 -3.19
C THR A 64 4.79 28.11 -4.01
N ASN A 65 6.01 27.91 -4.53
CA ASN A 65 6.35 26.72 -5.31
C ASN A 65 6.55 25.52 -4.40
N PRO A 66 5.75 24.43 -4.53
CA PRO A 66 5.91 23.22 -3.71
C PRO A 66 7.28 22.55 -3.83
N GLU A 67 7.96 22.68 -4.97
CA GLU A 67 9.31 22.15 -5.19
C GLU A 67 10.38 22.88 -4.36
N ALA A 68 10.06 24.07 -3.84
CA ALA A 68 10.95 24.89 -3.02
C ALA A 68 10.67 24.78 -1.53
N TYR A 69 9.76 23.89 -1.11
CA TYR A 69 9.51 23.65 0.31
C TYR A 69 10.78 23.13 1.00
N LEU A 70 11.11 23.74 2.13
CA LEU A 70 12.24 23.35 2.94
C LEU A 70 12.02 22.00 3.62
N TRP A 71 10.76 21.73 3.96
CA TRP A 71 10.28 20.48 4.54
C TRP A 71 8.76 20.36 4.37
N GLN A 72 8.27 19.15 4.32
CA GLN A 72 6.83 18.88 4.30
C GLN A 72 6.50 17.56 4.99
N SER A 73 5.38 17.55 5.71
CA SER A 73 4.92 16.36 6.44
C SER A 73 4.55 15.20 5.50
N PHE A 74 4.17 15.48 4.25
CA PHE A 74 3.82 14.47 3.26
C PHE A 74 4.99 13.59 2.83
N ASP A 75 6.24 14.03 3.07
CA ASP A 75 7.42 13.20 2.86
C ASP A 75 7.67 12.20 3.99
N TYR A 76 6.95 12.32 5.10
CA TYR A 76 7.11 11.48 6.29
C TYR A 76 5.77 10.87 6.74
N PRO A 77 5.13 9.99 5.93
CA PRO A 77 3.88 9.34 6.31
C PRO A 77 4.04 8.61 7.64
N SER A 78 3.07 8.79 8.55
CA SER A 78 2.95 8.01 9.77
C SER A 78 1.98 6.83 9.55
N ASP A 79 1.03 6.61 10.48
CA ASP A 79 -0.02 5.61 10.30
C ASP A 79 -1.07 6.02 9.27
N THR A 80 -1.15 7.30 8.95
CA THR A 80 -2.17 7.88 8.08
C THR A 80 -1.60 8.24 6.70
N PHE A 81 -2.36 7.89 5.66
CA PHE A 81 -2.08 8.20 4.28
C PHE A 81 -3.22 9.02 3.68
N LEU A 82 -2.95 10.29 3.36
CA LEU A 82 -3.90 11.27 2.81
C LEU A 82 -3.80 11.35 1.28
N PRO A 83 -4.84 11.89 0.60
CA PRO A 83 -4.75 12.23 -0.81
C PRO A 83 -3.54 13.15 -1.07
N GLY A 84 -2.82 12.89 -2.14
CA GLY A 84 -1.60 13.64 -2.49
C GLY A 84 -0.31 13.18 -1.81
N MET A 85 -0.37 12.43 -0.72
CA MET A 85 0.83 11.78 -0.16
C MET A 85 1.41 10.76 -1.13
N LYS A 86 2.70 10.46 -1.01
CA LYS A 86 3.40 9.46 -1.80
C LYS A 86 3.69 8.20 -0.99
N LEU A 87 3.67 7.05 -1.67
CA LEU A 87 4.26 5.79 -1.19
C LEU A 87 5.23 5.28 -2.25
N GLY A 88 6.44 4.90 -1.85
CA GLY A 88 7.49 4.48 -2.78
C GLY A 88 8.85 5.07 -2.43
N TRP A 89 9.60 5.52 -3.43
CA TRP A 89 10.99 5.89 -3.29
C TRP A 89 11.33 7.19 -4.02
N ASN A 90 11.97 8.10 -3.32
CA ASN A 90 12.75 9.19 -3.92
C ASN A 90 14.16 8.66 -4.22
N LEU A 91 14.42 8.36 -5.48
CA LEU A 91 15.69 7.75 -5.91
C LEU A 91 16.86 8.74 -5.91
N ARG A 92 16.60 10.05 -5.86
CA ARG A 92 17.66 11.09 -5.81
C ARG A 92 18.38 11.11 -4.46
N ILE A 93 17.64 10.90 -3.38
CA ILE A 93 18.14 11.02 -2.01
C ILE A 93 18.03 9.71 -1.23
N GLY A 94 17.52 8.63 -1.86
CA GLY A 94 17.34 7.32 -1.22
C GLY A 94 16.26 7.33 -0.12
N HIS A 95 15.31 8.26 -0.17
CA HIS A 95 14.24 8.37 0.81
C HIS A 95 13.07 7.47 0.44
N GLU A 96 12.62 6.65 1.40
CA GLU A 96 11.45 5.77 1.26
C GLU A 96 10.21 6.43 1.87
N TRP A 97 9.18 6.63 1.06
CA TRP A 97 7.83 6.98 1.52
C TRP A 97 7.07 5.72 1.86
N LYS A 98 6.90 5.44 3.14
CA LYS A 98 6.15 4.28 3.62
C LYS A 98 5.16 4.67 4.71
N GLN A 99 3.99 4.05 4.71
CA GLN A 99 3.01 4.22 5.78
C GLN A 99 3.30 3.22 6.88
N THR A 100 3.53 3.70 8.12
CA THR A 100 3.87 2.86 9.26
C THR A 100 2.84 3.04 10.38
N ALA A 101 2.25 1.95 10.84
CA ALA A 101 1.30 1.98 11.95
C ALA A 101 1.93 2.57 13.21
N TRP A 102 1.15 3.25 14.01
CA TRP A 102 1.55 3.59 15.37
C TRP A 102 1.72 2.31 16.20
N LYS A 103 2.62 2.33 17.14
CA LYS A 103 2.89 1.20 18.03
C LYS A 103 1.66 0.80 18.86
N SER A 104 0.88 1.79 19.29
CA SER A 104 -0.43 1.62 19.94
C SER A 104 -1.29 2.87 19.69
N PRO A 105 -2.60 2.86 20.02
CA PRO A 105 -3.45 4.05 19.88
C PRO A 105 -2.94 5.27 20.63
N ASP A 106 -2.20 5.07 21.72
CA ASP A 106 -1.68 6.13 22.59
C ASP A 106 -0.16 6.37 22.42
N ASP A 107 0.50 5.60 21.54
CA ASP A 107 1.94 5.71 21.27
C ASP A 107 2.17 5.85 19.76
N PRO A 108 2.41 7.10 19.26
CA PRO A 108 2.63 7.37 17.85
C PRO A 108 4.02 6.96 17.35
N SER A 109 4.88 6.41 18.21
CA SER A 109 6.16 5.86 17.75
C SER A 109 5.93 4.72 16.75
N PRO A 110 6.86 4.49 15.81
CA PRO A 110 6.70 3.49 14.76
C PRO A 110 6.46 2.09 15.32
N GLY A 111 5.39 1.45 14.84
CA GLY A 111 5.12 0.03 15.04
C GLY A 111 5.91 -0.85 14.04
N ASP A 112 5.59 -2.13 14.01
CA ASP A 112 6.20 -3.10 13.10
C ASP A 112 5.29 -3.48 11.91
N VAL A 113 4.10 -2.89 11.84
CA VAL A 113 3.19 -3.00 10.68
C VAL A 113 3.36 -1.79 9.78
N TYR A 114 3.69 -2.02 8.52
CA TYR A 114 3.85 -0.93 7.56
C TYR A 114 3.47 -1.36 6.15
N ARG A 115 3.07 -0.40 5.32
CA ARG A 115 2.80 -0.59 3.89
C ARG A 115 3.93 0.00 3.08
N VAL A 116 4.48 -0.80 2.18
CA VAL A 116 5.66 -0.47 1.37
C VAL A 116 5.43 -0.85 -0.09
N LEU A 117 6.03 -0.08 -1.01
CA LEU A 117 6.10 -0.40 -2.43
C LEU A 117 7.43 -1.12 -2.71
N GLU A 118 7.36 -2.40 -3.07
CA GLU A 118 8.52 -3.15 -3.56
C GLU A 118 8.66 -3.01 -5.07
N LEU A 119 9.91 -2.94 -5.53
CA LEU A 119 10.27 -2.61 -6.92
C LEU A 119 10.78 -3.81 -7.72
N TYR A 120 10.80 -5.00 -7.12
CA TYR A 120 11.32 -6.21 -7.78
C TYR A 120 10.35 -6.70 -8.85
N ASN A 121 10.82 -6.78 -10.11
CA ASN A 121 10.11 -7.24 -11.32
C ASN A 121 8.92 -6.38 -11.73
N TYR A 122 7.90 -6.29 -10.90
CA TYR A 122 6.71 -5.45 -11.07
C TYR A 122 6.44 -4.71 -9.77
N PRO A 123 6.03 -3.43 -9.83
CA PRO A 123 5.72 -2.67 -8.62
C PRO A 123 4.49 -3.27 -7.92
N GLU A 124 4.68 -3.62 -6.66
CA GLU A 124 3.63 -4.20 -5.83
C GLU A 124 3.64 -3.59 -4.43
N PHE A 125 2.47 -3.39 -3.85
CA PHE A 125 2.34 -3.07 -2.44
C PHE A 125 2.24 -4.31 -1.58
N TYR A 126 2.93 -4.24 -0.44
CA TYR A 126 2.81 -5.21 0.63
C TYR A 126 2.46 -4.53 1.95
N VAL A 127 1.67 -5.20 2.77
CA VAL A 127 1.61 -4.94 4.21
C VAL A 127 2.59 -5.88 4.87
N MET A 128 3.54 -5.30 5.58
CA MET A 128 4.58 -6.01 6.30
C MET A 128 4.26 -6.07 7.79
N LYS A 129 4.69 -7.15 8.44
CA LYS A 129 4.77 -7.27 9.91
C LYS A 129 6.21 -7.61 10.27
N GLY A 130 6.96 -6.64 10.77
CA GLY A 130 8.40 -6.77 10.88
C GLY A 130 9.03 -7.05 9.52
N THR A 131 9.76 -8.15 9.38
CA THR A 131 10.39 -8.57 8.12
C THR A 131 9.52 -9.49 7.27
N LYS A 132 8.31 -9.84 7.73
CA LYS A 132 7.44 -10.78 7.04
C LYS A 132 6.37 -10.07 6.24
N LYS A 133 6.14 -10.50 5.00
CA LYS A 133 5.00 -10.10 4.20
C LYS A 133 3.74 -10.69 4.79
N ALA A 134 2.80 -9.86 5.21
CA ALA A 134 1.51 -10.30 5.72
C ALA A 134 0.47 -10.38 4.62
N TYR A 135 0.39 -9.34 3.79
CA TYR A 135 -0.59 -9.22 2.71
C TYR A 135 0.02 -8.59 1.48
N ARG A 136 -0.60 -8.85 0.33
CA ARG A 136 -0.19 -8.40 -0.99
C ARG A 136 -1.33 -7.73 -1.73
N PHE A 137 -1.07 -6.55 -2.33
CA PHE A 137 -2.06 -5.83 -3.15
C PHE A 137 -2.05 -6.24 -4.62
N GLY A 138 -1.13 -7.11 -5.02
CA GLY A 138 -0.91 -7.48 -6.41
C GLY A 138 -0.20 -6.40 -7.24
N PRO A 139 0.20 -6.72 -8.48
CA PRO A 139 0.93 -5.81 -9.35
C PRO A 139 0.06 -4.65 -9.86
N TRP A 140 0.72 -3.56 -10.22
CA TRP A 140 0.09 -2.44 -10.92
C TRP A 140 -0.31 -2.85 -12.34
N ASN A 141 -1.57 -2.65 -12.72
CA ASN A 141 -2.12 -3.01 -14.03
C ASN A 141 -2.25 -1.83 -15.01
N GLY A 142 -1.76 -0.65 -14.62
CA GLY A 142 -1.90 0.59 -15.38
C GLY A 142 -2.96 1.55 -14.84
N LEU A 143 -3.93 1.05 -14.07
CA LEU A 143 -5.04 1.82 -13.49
C LEU A 143 -5.08 1.73 -11.96
N TYR A 144 -4.87 0.54 -11.41
CA TYR A 144 -4.87 0.25 -9.97
C TYR A 144 -4.04 -1.01 -9.68
N PHE A 145 -3.80 -1.31 -8.41
CA PHE A 145 -3.18 -2.58 -8.01
C PHE A 145 -4.21 -3.71 -8.10
N SER A 146 -3.87 -4.81 -8.74
CA SER A 146 -4.81 -5.87 -9.14
C SER A 146 -5.61 -6.50 -7.98
N GLY A 147 -5.09 -6.48 -6.75
CA GLY A 147 -5.83 -6.90 -5.56
C GLY A 147 -6.84 -5.88 -5.03
N LEU A 148 -6.95 -4.70 -5.68
CA LEU A 148 -7.91 -3.66 -5.33
C LEU A 148 -9.04 -3.55 -6.38
N SER A 149 -9.55 -4.68 -6.86
CA SER A 149 -10.53 -4.77 -7.95
C SER A 149 -11.81 -3.94 -7.76
N ASP A 150 -12.16 -3.63 -6.52
CA ASP A 150 -13.34 -2.81 -6.20
C ASP A 150 -13.26 -1.35 -6.67
N PHE A 151 -12.09 -0.92 -7.16
CA PHE A 151 -11.91 0.40 -7.75
C PHE A 151 -12.21 0.46 -9.25
N GLU A 152 -12.53 -0.66 -9.90
CA GLU A 152 -12.84 -0.69 -11.34
C GLU A 152 -13.98 0.24 -11.76
N ASN A 153 -14.94 0.49 -10.88
CA ASN A 153 -16.16 1.25 -11.20
C ASN A 153 -16.23 2.63 -10.51
N GLY A 154 -15.15 3.06 -9.83
CA GLY A 154 -15.19 4.25 -8.99
C GLY A 154 -14.65 5.49 -9.67
N THR A 155 -15.51 6.43 -10.04
CA THR A 155 -15.13 7.78 -10.48
C THR A 155 -14.62 8.67 -9.33
N MET A 156 -14.66 8.17 -8.08
CA MET A 156 -14.32 8.95 -6.89
C MET A 156 -12.81 9.09 -6.66
N TYR A 157 -12.04 8.07 -7.03
CA TYR A 157 -10.59 8.05 -6.80
C TYR A 157 -9.84 8.01 -8.11
N SER A 158 -8.78 8.80 -8.20
CA SER A 158 -7.79 8.72 -9.26
C SER A 158 -6.47 8.24 -8.66
N PHE A 159 -5.83 7.28 -9.31
CA PHE A 159 -4.56 6.73 -8.90
C PHE A 159 -3.48 7.14 -9.89
N CYS A 160 -2.34 7.54 -9.37
CA CYS A 160 -1.18 7.89 -10.18
C CYS A 160 0.02 7.07 -9.73
N TYR A 161 0.62 6.37 -10.67
CA TYR A 161 1.88 5.68 -10.48
C TYR A 161 2.94 6.34 -11.36
N VAL A 162 4.03 6.77 -10.74
CA VAL A 162 5.17 7.39 -11.40
C VAL A 162 6.36 6.46 -11.30
N SER A 163 7.04 6.21 -12.43
CA SER A 163 8.28 5.46 -12.46
C SER A 163 9.25 6.15 -13.41
N ASN A 164 10.27 6.78 -12.87
CA ASN A 164 11.31 7.47 -13.62
C ASN A 164 12.66 7.40 -12.90
N LYS A 165 13.70 8.03 -13.45
CA LYS A 165 15.06 8.03 -12.86
C LYS A 165 15.16 8.78 -11.52
N HIS A 166 14.15 9.49 -11.10
CA HIS A 166 14.16 10.33 -9.90
C HIS A 166 13.28 9.79 -8.78
N GLU A 167 12.16 9.18 -9.16
CA GLU A 167 11.23 8.60 -8.19
C GLU A 167 10.46 7.42 -8.76
N ILE A 168 10.06 6.52 -7.88
CA ILE A 168 9.05 5.51 -8.13
C ILE A 168 8.03 5.66 -7.02
N SER A 169 6.86 6.15 -7.37
CA SER A 169 5.86 6.54 -6.38
C SER A 169 4.44 6.24 -6.82
N PHE A 170 3.60 6.03 -5.84
CA PHE A 170 2.16 5.94 -5.97
C PHE A 170 1.51 7.02 -5.12
N THR A 171 0.52 7.67 -5.69
CA THR A 171 -0.34 8.61 -4.97
C THR A 171 -1.79 8.40 -5.41
N TYR A 172 -2.72 8.93 -4.64
CA TYR A 172 -4.13 8.99 -5.03
C TYR A 172 -4.70 10.38 -4.80
N SER A 173 -5.70 10.71 -5.55
CA SER A 173 -6.52 11.90 -5.38
C SER A 173 -8.01 11.54 -5.32
N ILE A 174 -8.81 12.45 -4.82
CA ILE A 174 -10.27 12.35 -4.78
C ILE A 174 -10.83 13.34 -5.80
N ALA A 175 -11.72 12.84 -6.68
CA ALA A 175 -12.25 13.64 -7.78
C ALA A 175 -13.24 14.76 -7.35
N ASN A 176 -13.71 14.71 -6.10
CA ASN A 176 -14.67 15.66 -5.57
C ASN A 176 -14.24 16.15 -4.19
N ASP A 177 -13.94 17.43 -4.06
CA ASP A 177 -13.49 18.10 -2.84
C ASP A 177 -14.49 18.04 -1.67
N SER A 178 -15.75 17.64 -1.94
CA SER A 178 -16.74 17.41 -0.89
C SER A 178 -16.48 16.15 -0.05
N PHE A 179 -15.57 15.28 -0.50
CA PHE A 179 -15.21 14.06 0.22
C PHE A 179 -13.84 14.19 0.85
N ILE A 180 -13.75 13.87 2.13
CA ILE A 180 -12.48 13.74 2.82
C ILE A 180 -12.28 12.26 3.13
N ALA A 181 -11.14 11.70 2.75
CA ALA A 181 -10.80 10.32 3.03
C ALA A 181 -9.37 10.19 3.52
N ARG A 182 -9.13 9.14 4.30
CA ARG A 182 -7.79 8.74 4.74
C ARG A 182 -7.67 7.23 4.82
N SER A 183 -6.46 6.72 4.65
CA SER A 183 -6.14 5.32 4.99
C SER A 183 -5.29 5.29 6.25
N VAL A 184 -5.60 4.38 7.16
CA VAL A 184 -4.91 4.25 8.44
C VAL A 184 -4.36 2.83 8.58
N ALA A 185 -3.07 2.71 8.86
CA ALA A 185 -2.43 1.44 9.16
C ALA A 185 -2.66 1.08 10.64
N ASN A 186 -3.13 -0.13 10.91
CA ASN A 186 -3.42 -0.59 12.26
C ASN A 186 -2.47 -1.70 12.67
N GLN A 187 -1.75 -1.46 13.76
CA GLN A 187 -0.75 -2.36 14.33
C GLN A 187 -1.33 -3.69 14.82
N THR A 188 -2.43 -3.62 15.54
CA THR A 188 -3.04 -4.80 16.18
C THR A 188 -3.74 -5.70 15.18
N ALA A 189 -4.51 -5.11 14.28
CA ALA A 189 -5.26 -5.84 13.26
C ALA A 189 -4.40 -6.23 12.04
N ILE A 190 -3.19 -5.68 11.90
CA ILE A 190 -2.33 -5.83 10.71
C ILE A 190 -3.12 -5.48 9.43
N THR A 191 -3.80 -4.36 9.44
CA THR A 191 -4.82 -4.00 8.45
C THR A 191 -4.67 -2.54 8.07
N ILE A 192 -4.95 -2.23 6.81
CA ILE A 192 -5.10 -0.86 6.33
C ILE A 192 -6.60 -0.56 6.26
N TYR A 193 -7.08 0.33 7.09
CA TYR A 193 -8.45 0.82 7.07
C TYR A 193 -8.56 2.06 6.19
N ARG A 194 -9.62 2.16 5.42
CA ARG A 194 -10.00 3.39 4.72
C ARG A 194 -11.22 3.99 5.40
N TYR A 195 -11.09 5.26 5.75
CA TYR A 195 -12.15 6.05 6.33
C TYR A 195 -12.58 7.16 5.38
N MET A 196 -13.85 7.50 5.45
CA MET A 196 -14.45 8.66 4.80
C MET A 196 -15.10 9.53 5.87
N TRP A 197 -14.93 10.84 5.76
CA TRP A 197 -15.60 11.80 6.64
C TRP A 197 -17.04 11.98 6.20
N VAL A 198 -17.97 11.81 7.10
CA VAL A 198 -19.41 12.03 6.87
C VAL A 198 -19.78 13.37 7.47
N VAL A 199 -19.94 14.39 6.62
CA VAL A 199 -20.20 15.76 7.05
C VAL A 199 -21.44 15.87 7.95
N GLY A 200 -22.53 15.16 7.62
CA GLY A 200 -23.77 15.18 8.39
C GLY A 200 -23.66 14.58 9.79
N GLU A 201 -22.71 13.70 10.02
CA GLU A 201 -22.47 13.04 11.32
C GLU A 201 -21.27 13.63 12.06
N GLN A 202 -20.45 14.43 11.37
CA GLN A 202 -19.17 14.96 11.87
C GLN A 202 -18.26 13.84 12.42
N ASP A 203 -18.18 12.72 11.70
CA ASP A 203 -17.44 11.55 12.13
C ASP A 203 -16.82 10.80 10.94
N TRP A 204 -15.76 10.02 11.27
CA TRP A 204 -15.10 9.14 10.34
C TRP A 204 -15.81 7.78 10.29
N LYS A 205 -16.26 7.38 9.10
CA LYS A 205 -16.82 6.05 8.88
C LYS A 205 -15.84 5.19 8.12
N MET A 206 -15.61 3.98 8.60
CA MET A 206 -14.84 2.99 7.89
C MET A 206 -15.60 2.57 6.62
N SER A 207 -15.00 2.83 5.47
CA SER A 207 -15.57 2.46 4.18
C SER A 207 -15.03 1.13 3.67
N ARG A 208 -13.78 0.83 3.99
CA ARG A 208 -13.09 -0.40 3.55
C ARG A 208 -11.97 -0.80 4.50
N SER A 209 -11.58 -2.06 4.40
CA SER A 209 -10.36 -2.59 5.03
C SER A 209 -9.57 -3.40 4.01
N PHE A 210 -8.27 -3.51 4.21
CA PHE A 210 -7.41 -4.42 3.48
C PHE A 210 -6.51 -5.16 4.48
N PRO A 211 -6.49 -6.52 4.50
CA PRO A 211 -7.12 -7.43 3.55
C PRO A 211 -8.65 -7.44 3.66
N GLN A 212 -9.32 -7.80 2.55
CA GLN A 212 -10.77 -7.99 2.50
C GLN A 212 -11.13 -9.46 2.64
N GLU A 213 -10.31 -10.33 2.11
CA GLU A 213 -10.55 -11.74 2.02
C GLU A 213 -9.36 -12.56 2.55
N PHE A 214 -9.62 -13.79 2.89
CA PHE A 214 -8.61 -14.72 3.36
C PHE A 214 -7.49 -14.95 2.31
N CYS A 215 -7.83 -14.93 1.03
CA CYS A 215 -6.88 -15.07 -0.08
C CYS A 215 -5.93 -13.88 -0.27
N ASP A 216 -6.13 -12.78 0.44
CA ASP A 216 -5.21 -11.64 0.42
C ASP A 216 -3.97 -11.86 1.30
N THR A 217 -3.99 -12.91 2.15
CA THR A 217 -2.85 -13.30 2.98
C THR A 217 -1.69 -13.78 2.10
N TYR A 218 -0.52 -13.19 2.28
CA TYR A 218 0.67 -13.53 1.50
C TYR A 218 1.07 -15.00 1.68
N SER A 219 1.33 -15.68 0.56
CA SER A 219 1.79 -17.08 0.52
C SER A 219 0.88 -18.07 1.26
N LEU A 220 -0.40 -17.75 1.42
CA LEU A 220 -1.35 -18.59 2.14
C LEU A 220 -1.39 -20.03 1.62
N CYS A 221 -1.43 -20.19 0.29
CA CYS A 221 -1.48 -21.48 -0.36
C CYS A 221 -0.09 -22.02 -0.74
N GLY A 222 0.97 -21.29 -0.41
CA GLY A 222 2.32 -21.64 -0.80
C GLY A 222 2.56 -21.60 -2.32
N ALA A 223 3.72 -22.10 -2.73
CA ALA A 223 4.10 -22.13 -4.13
C ALA A 223 3.18 -23.07 -4.94
N TYR A 224 2.72 -22.60 -6.11
CA TYR A 224 1.83 -23.33 -7.06
C TYR A 224 0.45 -23.68 -6.50
N GLY A 225 0.04 -23.05 -5.39
CA GLY A 225 -1.28 -23.14 -4.83
C GLY A 225 -2.19 -22.02 -5.34
N ASN A 226 -3.43 -22.37 -5.66
CA ASN A 226 -4.47 -21.42 -6.06
C ASN A 226 -5.43 -21.19 -4.91
N CYS A 227 -5.59 -19.95 -4.47
CA CYS A 227 -6.56 -19.59 -3.45
C CYS A 227 -7.91 -19.29 -4.10
N VAL A 228 -8.94 -20.01 -3.69
CA VAL A 228 -10.32 -19.83 -4.14
C VAL A 228 -11.11 -19.20 -3.01
N SER A 229 -11.56 -17.97 -3.22
CA SER A 229 -12.46 -17.30 -2.29
C SER A 229 -13.82 -18.02 -2.29
N SER A 230 -13.99 -18.95 -1.36
CA SER A 230 -15.23 -19.64 -1.12
C SER A 230 -15.54 -19.68 0.37
N THR A 231 -16.81 -19.71 0.72
CA THR A 231 -17.29 -19.87 2.09
C THR A 231 -17.02 -21.28 2.66
N GLN A 232 -16.36 -22.15 1.91
CA GLN A 232 -16.05 -23.51 2.27
C GLN A 232 -14.65 -23.65 2.88
N ARG A 233 -14.49 -24.64 3.73
CA ARG A 233 -13.29 -24.91 4.55
C ARG A 233 -11.97 -25.13 3.79
N GLN A 234 -11.98 -25.23 2.46
CA GLN A 234 -10.81 -25.47 1.64
C GLN A 234 -10.56 -24.28 0.71
N ALA A 235 -9.83 -23.30 1.20
CA ALA A 235 -9.50 -22.12 0.42
C ALA A 235 -8.41 -22.40 -0.64
N CYS A 236 -7.52 -23.37 -0.42
CA CYS A 236 -6.41 -23.67 -1.31
C CYS A 236 -6.68 -24.90 -2.18
N GLN A 237 -6.34 -24.79 -3.45
CA GLN A 237 -6.48 -25.85 -4.44
C GLN A 237 -5.18 -26.03 -5.21
N CYS A 238 -4.89 -27.28 -5.60
CA CYS A 238 -3.80 -27.57 -6.50
C CYS A 238 -4.10 -27.03 -7.91
N LEU A 239 -3.10 -26.45 -8.56
CA LEU A 239 -3.16 -26.35 -10.02
C LEU A 239 -3.18 -27.74 -10.64
N LYS A 240 -3.78 -27.83 -11.83
CA LYS A 240 -3.78 -29.09 -12.58
C LYS A 240 -2.33 -29.55 -12.83
N GLY A 241 -2.04 -30.80 -12.54
CA GLY A 241 -0.70 -31.37 -12.67
C GLY A 241 0.23 -31.13 -11.46
N PHE A 242 -0.30 -30.56 -10.37
CA PHE A 242 0.41 -30.39 -9.11
C PHE A 242 -0.28 -31.17 -7.99
N SER A 243 0.50 -31.58 -6.99
CA SER A 243 0.00 -32.24 -5.78
C SER A 243 0.61 -31.56 -4.54
N PRO A 244 -0.07 -31.65 -3.38
CA PRO A 244 0.48 -31.10 -2.15
C PRO A 244 1.86 -31.68 -1.85
N LYS A 245 2.80 -30.84 -1.46
CA LYS A 245 4.16 -31.28 -1.05
C LYS A 245 4.12 -32.15 0.19
N SER A 246 3.17 -31.88 1.11
CA SER A 246 2.87 -32.68 2.29
C SER A 246 1.37 -32.96 2.36
N PRO A 247 0.89 -34.16 2.03
CA PRO A 247 -0.52 -34.53 2.15
C PRO A 247 -1.03 -34.43 3.61
N GLU A 248 -0.20 -34.67 4.59
CA GLU A 248 -0.56 -34.61 6.01
C GLU A 248 -0.82 -33.17 6.46
N ALA A 249 0.09 -32.23 6.12
CA ALA A 249 -0.11 -30.82 6.37
C ALA A 249 -1.33 -30.29 5.63
N TRP A 250 -1.53 -30.72 4.39
CA TRP A 250 -2.70 -30.38 3.58
C TRP A 250 -4.02 -30.75 4.28
N ASN A 251 -4.12 -31.99 4.79
CA ASN A 251 -5.30 -32.47 5.48
C ASN A 251 -5.58 -31.75 6.80
N SER A 252 -4.53 -31.18 7.41
CA SER A 252 -4.66 -30.34 8.61
C SER A 252 -4.87 -28.85 8.29
N SER A 253 -5.10 -28.51 7.03
CA SER A 253 -5.29 -27.12 6.54
C SER A 253 -4.05 -26.22 6.70
N ASP A 254 -2.87 -26.81 6.75
CA ASP A 254 -1.60 -26.09 6.59
C ASP A 254 -1.11 -26.21 5.15
N TRP A 255 -1.34 -25.16 4.37
CA TRP A 255 -1.01 -25.12 2.94
C TRP A 255 0.32 -24.38 2.66
N SER A 256 0.97 -23.86 3.68
CA SER A 256 2.19 -23.03 3.57
C SER A 256 3.36 -23.78 2.90
N GLY A 257 3.39 -25.11 2.98
CA GLY A 257 4.40 -25.94 2.32
C GLY A 257 4.35 -25.93 0.80
N GLY A 258 3.23 -25.46 0.21
CA GLY A 258 3.01 -25.40 -1.23
C GLY A 258 2.84 -26.76 -1.89
N TYR A 259 3.08 -26.79 -3.20
CA TYR A 259 2.79 -27.92 -4.07
C TYR A 259 4.04 -28.32 -4.86
N ILE A 260 4.11 -29.58 -5.23
CA ILE A 260 5.10 -30.11 -6.15
C ILE A 260 4.42 -30.57 -7.43
N ARG A 261 5.15 -30.52 -8.52
CA ARG A 261 4.69 -31.02 -9.79
C ARG A 261 4.49 -32.54 -9.72
N GLY A 262 3.31 -33.01 -10.13
CA GLY A 262 3.07 -34.42 -10.35
C GLY A 262 3.81 -34.93 -11.60
N GLU A 263 3.87 -36.25 -11.78
CA GLU A 263 4.46 -36.88 -12.96
C GLU A 263 3.63 -36.50 -14.20
N GLY A 264 4.10 -35.51 -14.92
CA GLY A 264 3.50 -35.01 -16.17
C GLY A 264 4.43 -34.02 -16.87
N SER A 265 4.59 -34.12 -18.19
CA SER A 265 5.50 -33.34 -19.01
C SER A 265 4.91 -31.97 -19.39
N GLY A 266 4.65 -31.09 -18.46
CA GLY A 266 4.20 -29.73 -18.73
C GLY A 266 5.33 -28.69 -18.51
N CYS A 267 5.60 -27.81 -19.48
CA CYS A 267 6.49 -26.69 -19.29
C CYS A 267 5.72 -25.45 -18.83
N VAL A 268 5.89 -25.07 -17.58
CA VAL A 268 5.51 -23.74 -17.11
C VAL A 268 6.77 -22.89 -17.15
N MET A 269 6.83 -21.90 -18.05
CA MET A 269 7.93 -20.94 -18.08
C MET A 269 7.60 -19.78 -17.16
N TRP A 270 7.83 -19.97 -15.88
CA TRP A 270 7.87 -18.92 -14.88
C TRP A 270 9.25 -18.98 -14.20
N PHE A 271 9.91 -17.83 -14.08
CA PHE A 271 11.20 -17.75 -13.42
C PHE A 271 10.95 -17.48 -11.94
N GLY A 272 10.81 -18.57 -11.16
CA GLY A 272 10.53 -18.54 -9.74
C GLY A 272 9.23 -19.25 -9.36
N ASP A 273 8.94 -19.27 -8.07
CA ASP A 273 7.71 -19.86 -7.52
C ASP A 273 6.49 -18.99 -7.83
N LEU A 274 5.42 -19.60 -8.31
CA LEU A 274 4.12 -18.95 -8.44
C LEU A 274 3.47 -18.91 -7.05
N ILE A 275 3.51 -17.75 -6.42
CA ILE A 275 2.96 -17.53 -5.09
C ILE A 275 1.74 -16.61 -5.21
N ASP A 276 0.75 -16.80 -4.33
CA ASP A 276 -0.47 -15.97 -4.24
C ASP A 276 -1.34 -15.91 -5.48
N MET A 277 -1.50 -17.04 -6.14
CA MET A 277 -2.53 -17.16 -7.15
C MET A 277 -3.89 -17.14 -6.49
N LYS A 278 -4.76 -16.26 -6.98
CA LYS A 278 -6.13 -16.10 -6.51
C LYS A 278 -7.09 -16.24 -7.69
N GLN A 279 -8.10 -17.07 -7.55
CA GLN A 279 -9.17 -17.15 -8.51
C GLN A 279 -10.21 -16.06 -8.20
N LEU A 280 -10.35 -15.10 -9.10
CA LEU A 280 -11.34 -14.03 -8.99
C LEU A 280 -12.69 -14.55 -9.53
N GLN A 281 -13.78 -14.26 -8.81
CA GLN A 281 -15.14 -14.59 -9.27
C GLN A 281 -15.63 -13.58 -10.32
N THR A 282 -15.14 -12.35 -10.25
CA THR A 282 -15.44 -11.26 -11.18
C THR A 282 -14.17 -10.48 -11.42
N GLY A 283 -13.88 -10.12 -12.66
CA GLY A 283 -12.68 -9.36 -13.02
C GLY A 283 -11.96 -9.96 -14.23
N LYS A 284 -11.26 -9.15 -14.97
CA LYS A 284 -10.78 -9.48 -16.34
C LYS A 284 -9.26 -9.69 -16.42
N GLN A 285 -8.62 -10.25 -15.41
CA GLN A 285 -7.22 -10.64 -15.54
C GLN A 285 -7.10 -12.16 -15.65
N ASP A 286 -6.83 -12.63 -16.86
CA ASP A 286 -6.53 -14.04 -17.11
C ASP A 286 -5.05 -14.30 -16.88
N LEU A 287 -4.73 -15.30 -16.09
CA LEU A 287 -3.37 -15.84 -16.00
C LEU A 287 -3.19 -16.94 -17.04
N TYR A 288 -2.32 -16.71 -18.01
CA TYR A 288 -1.98 -17.71 -19.03
C TYR A 288 -0.78 -18.52 -18.54
N ILE A 289 -1.03 -19.81 -18.27
CA ILE A 289 0.02 -20.75 -17.89
C ILE A 289 0.30 -21.66 -19.10
N ARG A 290 1.54 -21.68 -19.57
CA ARG A 290 1.95 -22.61 -20.62
C ARG A 290 2.03 -24.03 -20.06
N MET A 291 1.18 -24.92 -20.58
CA MET A 291 1.16 -26.33 -20.23
C MET A 291 1.55 -27.21 -21.40
N ALA A 292 1.99 -28.44 -21.16
CA ALA A 292 2.21 -29.41 -22.24
C ALA A 292 0.87 -29.78 -22.92
N ALA A 293 0.91 -30.03 -24.22
CA ALA A 293 -0.28 -30.37 -25.00
C ALA A 293 -0.99 -31.65 -24.47
N SER A 294 -0.26 -32.58 -23.88
CA SER A 294 -0.79 -33.79 -23.24
C SER A 294 -1.71 -33.51 -22.05
N GLU A 295 -1.58 -32.35 -21.39
CA GLU A 295 -2.42 -31.95 -20.25
C GLU A 295 -3.66 -31.16 -20.65
N LEU A 296 -3.71 -30.72 -21.93
CA LEU A 296 -4.86 -30.00 -22.49
C LEU A 296 -5.96 -30.95 -22.98
N VAL A 297 -5.71 -32.26 -23.04
CA VAL A 297 -6.64 -33.27 -23.55
C VAL A 297 -7.51 -33.85 -22.44
N SER A 298 -8.39 -33.04 -21.87
CA SER A 298 -9.66 -33.55 -21.33
C SER A 298 -10.70 -32.44 -21.22
N LYS A 299 -11.61 -32.42 -22.20
CA LYS A 299 -12.90 -31.72 -22.21
C LYS A 299 -12.84 -30.18 -22.20
N VAL A 300 -12.41 -29.59 -23.30
CA VAL A 300 -12.89 -28.26 -23.67
C VAL A 300 -14.23 -28.41 -24.36
N PRO A 301 -15.35 -27.84 -23.85
CA PRO A 301 -16.55 -27.65 -24.68
C PRO A 301 -16.11 -26.73 -25.85
N LYS A 302 -16.50 -27.09 -27.08
CA LYS A 302 -16.25 -26.29 -28.28
C LYS A 302 -16.85 -24.89 -28.07
N MET A 303 -16.03 -23.91 -27.75
CA MET A 303 -16.42 -22.51 -27.84
C MET A 303 -16.37 -22.08 -29.30
N HIS A 304 -17.48 -21.57 -29.81
CA HIS A 304 -17.52 -20.92 -31.14
C HIS A 304 -16.56 -19.71 -31.17
N PRO A 305 -15.82 -19.53 -32.27
CA PRO A 305 -14.96 -18.37 -32.41
C PRO A 305 -15.81 -17.10 -32.53
N SER A 306 -15.75 -16.24 -31.52
CA SER A 306 -16.23 -14.88 -31.63
C SER A 306 -15.26 -14.07 -32.51
N LYS A 307 -15.83 -13.38 -33.48
CA LYS A 307 -15.11 -12.58 -34.50
C LYS A 307 -14.13 -11.60 -33.85
N GLN A 308 -12.86 -11.69 -34.25
CA GLN A 308 -11.90 -10.61 -34.10
C GLN A 308 -12.41 -9.36 -34.83
N GLN A 309 -12.65 -8.28 -34.11
CA GLN A 309 -12.70 -6.95 -34.70
C GLN A 309 -11.29 -6.37 -34.63
N SER A 310 -10.72 -6.22 -35.83
CA SER A 310 -9.48 -5.46 -36.07
C SER A 310 -9.75 -3.99 -35.80
N LEU A 311 -8.99 -3.39 -34.91
CA LEU A 311 -8.83 -1.94 -34.81
C LEU A 311 -7.73 -1.52 -35.80
N SER A 312 -8.13 -0.76 -36.80
CA SER A 312 -7.25 0.04 -37.65
C SER A 312 -6.92 1.36 -36.96
#